data_08bc74202b06be9bf4c3c271a9763279
#
_entry.id   08bc74202b06be9bf4c3c271a9763279
#
_cell.length_a   1.000
_cell.length_b   1.000
_cell.length_c   1.000
_cell.angle_alpha   90.00
_cell.angle_beta   90.00
_cell.angle_gamma   90.00
#
_symmetry.space_group_name_H-M   'P 1'
#
loop_
_entity.id
_entity.type
_entity.pdbx_description
1 polymer ?
#
loop_
_entity_poly.entity_id
_entity_poly.type
_entity_poly.pdbx_seq_one_letter_code
_entity_poly.pdbx_strand_id
1 'polypeptide(L)'
;MLVELRDVVANKGSGATPNKANAEYYDGGTIPWIRTQDVRFNEITNVESFITEKAVRETAAKWIPENCVIVAISGASAGRCAINKIRATTNQHCLNLQIDETIALYRYVYYCVMNSYDELISKKQGARGDLNSTLILDTVIPLPALKDQMRIVDILDRFDRLCNDLSSGLPAEMEARQKQYEYYRDKLLTFKEKV
;
A
#
# COMPACT_ATOMS: atom_id res chain seq x y z
N MET A 1 -24.97 -2.58 3.29
CA MET A 1 -24.93 -3.22 4.64
C MET A 1 -23.55 -3.04 5.24
N LEU A 2 -23.37 -3.34 6.53
CA LEU A 2 -22.06 -3.39 7.17
C LEU A 2 -21.65 -4.87 7.32
N VAL A 3 -20.37 -5.18 7.07
CA VAL A 3 -19.80 -6.54 7.18
C VAL A 3 -18.43 -6.46 7.81
N GLU A 4 -17.93 -7.54 8.37
CA GLU A 4 -16.52 -7.63 8.78
C GLU A 4 -15.64 -7.88 7.55
N LEU A 5 -14.41 -7.37 7.58
CA LEU A 5 -13.47 -7.55 6.47
C LEU A 5 -13.24 -9.02 6.12
N ARG A 6 -13.32 -9.92 7.13
CA ARG A 6 -13.21 -11.38 6.92
C ARG A 6 -14.24 -11.94 5.95
N ASP A 7 -15.43 -11.33 5.88
CA ASP A 7 -16.56 -11.82 5.08
C ASP A 7 -16.35 -11.64 3.57
N VAL A 8 -15.41 -10.78 3.19
CA VAL A 8 -15.04 -10.50 1.78
C VAL A 8 -13.67 -11.05 1.40
N VAL A 9 -12.97 -11.76 2.30
CA VAL A 9 -11.64 -12.33 2.07
C VAL A 9 -11.75 -13.79 1.70
N ALA A 10 -11.37 -14.14 0.47
CA ALA A 10 -11.31 -15.52 -0.01
C ALA A 10 -10.12 -16.29 0.58
N ASN A 11 -8.97 -15.63 0.75
CA ASN A 11 -7.78 -16.24 1.34
C ASN A 11 -6.93 -15.18 2.04
N LYS A 12 -6.25 -15.60 3.11
CA LYS A 12 -5.34 -14.74 3.87
C LYS A 12 -4.05 -15.47 4.24
N GLY A 13 -3.00 -14.74 4.43
CA GLY A 13 -1.74 -15.30 4.89
C GLY A 13 -0.71 -14.23 5.15
N SER A 14 0.39 -14.66 5.72
CA SER A 14 1.61 -13.86 5.85
C SER A 14 2.76 -14.66 5.25
N GLY A 15 3.77 -13.96 4.78
CA GLY A 15 4.98 -14.59 4.29
C GLY A 15 5.99 -14.87 5.42
N ALA A 16 7.27 -14.90 5.05
CA ALA A 16 8.37 -15.10 5.99
C ALA A 16 9.58 -14.25 5.64
N THR A 17 10.45 -14.05 6.62
CA THR A 17 11.80 -13.55 6.40
C THR A 17 12.74 -14.76 6.41
N PRO A 18 13.30 -15.15 5.26
CA PRO A 18 14.33 -16.20 5.23
C PRO A 18 15.51 -15.86 6.14
N ASN A 19 16.24 -16.85 6.63
CA ASN A 19 17.37 -16.61 7.51
C ASN A 19 18.43 -15.74 6.81
N LYS A 20 18.67 -14.55 7.34
CA LYS A 20 19.62 -13.57 6.77
C LYS A 20 21.07 -14.04 6.76
N ALA A 21 21.43 -14.98 7.62
CA ALA A 21 22.77 -15.57 7.65
C ALA A 21 23.01 -16.54 6.48
N ASN A 22 21.97 -16.98 5.78
CA ASN A 22 22.09 -17.83 4.61
C ASN A 22 22.02 -16.98 3.33
N ALA A 23 23.20 -16.68 2.78
CA ALA A 23 23.35 -15.90 1.55
C ALA A 23 22.62 -16.51 0.35
N GLU A 24 22.50 -17.84 0.27
CA GLU A 24 21.82 -18.55 -0.82
C GLU A 24 20.31 -18.23 -0.92
N TYR A 25 19.72 -17.63 0.12
CA TYR A 25 18.34 -17.19 0.09
C TYR A 25 18.15 -15.82 -0.55
N TYR A 26 19.25 -15.06 -0.74
CA TYR A 26 19.23 -13.68 -1.20
C TYR A 26 20.07 -13.42 -2.43
N ASP A 27 21.29 -13.99 -2.49
CA ASP A 27 22.25 -13.76 -3.56
C ASP A 27 21.70 -14.25 -4.89
N GLY A 28 21.64 -13.33 -5.87
CA GLY A 28 21.05 -13.61 -7.19
C GLY A 28 19.53 -13.81 -7.15
N GLY A 29 18.86 -13.37 -6.08
CA GLY A 29 17.40 -13.47 -5.97
C GLY A 29 16.69 -12.70 -7.06
N THR A 30 15.65 -13.31 -7.63
CA THR A 30 14.80 -12.74 -8.70
C THR A 30 13.33 -12.68 -8.30
N ILE A 31 12.97 -13.29 -7.17
CA ILE A 31 11.58 -13.32 -6.68
C ILE A 31 11.31 -12.07 -5.86
N PRO A 32 10.36 -11.22 -6.26
CA PRO A 32 9.99 -10.03 -5.52
C PRO A 32 9.58 -10.37 -4.08
N TRP A 33 10.16 -9.65 -3.12
CA TRP A 33 9.90 -9.85 -1.69
C TRP A 33 9.48 -8.56 -1.03
N ILE A 34 8.17 -8.40 -0.85
CA ILE A 34 7.54 -7.22 -0.25
C ILE A 34 7.74 -7.24 1.26
N ARG A 35 8.19 -6.12 1.80
CA ARG A 35 8.36 -5.88 3.24
C ARG A 35 7.46 -4.74 3.70
N THR A 36 7.28 -4.63 5.01
CA THR A 36 6.41 -3.58 5.60
C THR A 36 6.77 -2.16 5.17
N GLN A 37 8.03 -1.89 4.85
CA GLN A 37 8.48 -0.58 4.35
C GLN A 37 7.97 -0.24 2.95
N ASP A 38 7.57 -1.25 2.17
CA ASP A 38 7.03 -1.07 0.82
C ASP A 38 5.52 -0.75 0.86
N VAL A 39 4.89 -0.96 2.04
CA VAL A 39 3.46 -0.72 2.28
C VAL A 39 3.25 0.72 2.74
N ARG A 40 2.77 1.60 1.82
CA ARG A 40 2.74 3.06 2.05
C ARG A 40 1.46 3.74 1.53
N PHE A 41 0.32 3.05 1.52
CA PHE A 41 -0.91 3.48 0.86
C PHE A 41 -0.72 3.65 -0.66
N ASN A 42 -0.14 2.66 -1.30
CA ASN A 42 0.31 2.71 -2.69
C ASN A 42 -0.03 1.42 -3.45
N GLU A 43 0.13 1.47 -4.76
CA GLU A 43 0.27 0.28 -5.59
C GLU A 43 1.75 -0.12 -5.66
N ILE A 44 2.05 -1.40 -5.37
CA ILE A 44 3.40 -1.95 -5.43
C ILE A 44 3.59 -2.58 -6.80
N THR A 45 4.25 -1.85 -7.70
CA THR A 45 4.57 -2.28 -9.07
C THR A 45 5.99 -2.84 -9.19
N ASN A 46 6.85 -2.53 -8.23
CA ASN A 46 8.23 -3.01 -8.12
C ASN A 46 8.66 -3.05 -6.64
N VAL A 47 9.75 -3.73 -6.37
CA VAL A 47 10.37 -3.81 -5.05
C VAL A 47 11.89 -3.73 -5.18
N GLU A 48 12.55 -3.33 -4.10
CA GLU A 48 14.02 -3.29 -4.03
C GLU A 48 14.62 -4.60 -3.47
N SER A 49 13.78 -5.48 -2.92
CA SER A 49 14.23 -6.69 -2.24
C SER A 49 13.75 -7.93 -2.95
N PHE A 50 14.67 -8.87 -3.10
CA PHE A 50 14.42 -10.13 -3.78
C PHE A 50 14.91 -11.30 -2.95
N ILE A 51 14.29 -12.45 -3.15
CA ILE A 51 14.73 -13.74 -2.60
C ILE A 51 14.87 -14.75 -3.73
N THR A 52 15.53 -15.88 -3.44
CA THR A 52 15.76 -16.93 -4.41
C THR A 52 14.63 -17.97 -4.41
N GLU A 53 14.55 -18.79 -5.45
CA GLU A 53 13.68 -19.97 -5.50
C GLU A 53 13.96 -20.94 -4.35
N LYS A 54 15.22 -21.04 -3.91
CA LYS A 54 15.61 -21.84 -2.75
C LYS A 54 14.95 -21.33 -1.48
N ALA A 55 14.92 -20.01 -1.28
CA ALA A 55 14.26 -19.40 -0.12
C ALA A 55 12.76 -19.73 -0.10
N VAL A 56 12.06 -19.65 -1.23
CA VAL A 56 10.63 -19.97 -1.31
C VAL A 56 10.37 -21.46 -1.05
N ARG A 57 11.24 -22.33 -1.54
CA ARG A 57 11.09 -23.78 -1.38
C ARG A 57 11.38 -24.27 0.04
N GLU A 58 12.36 -23.67 0.70
CA GLU A 58 12.90 -24.15 1.99
C GLU A 58 12.39 -23.37 3.21
N THR A 59 11.61 -22.29 3.00
CA THR A 59 11.08 -21.46 4.08
C THR A 59 9.57 -21.31 4.00
N ALA A 60 8.99 -20.59 4.96
CA ALA A 60 7.57 -20.24 4.95
C ALA A 60 7.26 -19.01 4.04
N ALA A 61 8.22 -18.53 3.24
CA ALA A 61 7.95 -17.53 2.21
C ALA A 61 7.05 -18.16 1.13
N LYS A 62 5.87 -17.54 0.91
CA LYS A 62 4.89 -18.06 -0.03
C LYS A 62 4.57 -17.01 -1.09
N TRP A 63 4.31 -17.49 -2.30
CA TRP A 63 3.77 -16.66 -3.35
C TRP A 63 2.38 -16.14 -3.02
N ILE A 64 2.15 -14.88 -3.33
CA ILE A 64 0.83 -14.26 -3.38
C ILE A 64 0.52 -13.83 -4.83
N PRO A 65 -0.72 -13.95 -5.28
CA PRO A 65 -1.13 -13.45 -6.59
C PRO A 65 -1.10 -11.91 -6.61
N GLU A 66 -1.26 -11.34 -7.78
CA GLU A 66 -1.51 -9.91 -7.94
C GLU A 66 -2.86 -9.52 -7.32
N ASN A 67 -3.02 -8.23 -7.05
CA ASN A 67 -4.24 -7.62 -6.53
C ASN A 67 -4.66 -8.07 -5.12
N CYS A 68 -3.74 -8.60 -4.31
CA CYS A 68 -3.99 -8.72 -2.88
C CYS A 68 -3.96 -7.34 -2.21
N VAL A 69 -4.80 -7.15 -1.21
CA VAL A 69 -4.67 -6.04 -0.25
C VAL A 69 -3.69 -6.47 0.82
N ILE A 70 -2.54 -5.80 0.89
CA ILE A 70 -1.48 -6.08 1.86
C ILE A 70 -1.59 -5.07 2.99
N VAL A 71 -1.64 -5.55 4.24
CA VAL A 71 -1.67 -4.70 5.44
C VAL A 71 -0.41 -4.96 6.27
N ALA A 72 0.34 -3.91 6.57
CA ALA A 72 1.47 -4.00 7.47
C ALA A 72 0.96 -4.16 8.92
N ILE A 73 1.45 -5.19 9.63
CA ILE A 73 0.96 -5.49 10.99
C ILE A 73 1.93 -5.08 12.09
N SER A 74 3.14 -4.63 11.77
CA SER A 74 4.13 -4.27 12.79
C SER A 74 5.00 -3.08 12.38
N GLY A 75 5.66 -2.49 13.39
CA GLY A 75 6.61 -1.40 13.24
C GLY A 75 5.95 -0.07 12.86
N ALA A 76 6.76 0.85 12.31
CA ALA A 76 6.30 2.20 11.93
C ALA A 76 5.25 2.21 10.81
N SER A 77 5.16 1.13 10.03
CA SER A 77 4.18 0.97 8.94
C SER A 77 2.89 0.29 9.39
N ALA A 78 2.78 -0.17 10.65
CA ALA A 78 1.61 -0.90 11.12
C ALA A 78 0.30 -0.13 10.84
N GLY A 79 -0.69 -0.80 10.27
CA GLY A 79 -1.97 -0.24 9.84
C GLY A 79 -1.97 0.30 8.41
N ARG A 80 -0.81 0.56 7.80
CA ARG A 80 -0.76 0.96 6.38
C ARG A 80 -1.11 -0.21 5.48
N CYS A 81 -1.72 0.10 4.35
CA CYS A 81 -2.05 -0.90 3.34
C CYS A 81 -1.49 -0.55 1.95
N ALA A 82 -1.44 -1.55 1.08
CA ALA A 82 -1.03 -1.43 -0.31
C ALA A 82 -1.72 -2.49 -1.16
N ILE A 83 -1.69 -2.33 -2.48
CA ILE A 83 -2.10 -3.35 -3.45
C ILE A 83 -0.83 -3.81 -4.19
N ASN A 84 -0.53 -5.11 -4.22
CA ASN A 84 0.52 -5.60 -5.10
C ASN A 84 0.02 -5.74 -6.54
N LYS A 85 0.72 -5.10 -7.47
CA LYS A 85 0.46 -5.20 -8.92
C LYS A 85 1.39 -6.19 -9.62
N ILE A 86 2.19 -6.89 -8.85
CA ILE A 86 3.12 -7.94 -9.29
C ILE A 86 2.90 -9.19 -8.45
N ARG A 87 3.07 -10.36 -9.04
CA ARG A 87 3.17 -11.60 -8.28
C ARG A 87 4.43 -11.54 -7.41
N ALA A 88 4.31 -11.75 -6.11
CA ALA A 88 5.38 -11.53 -5.15
C ALA A 88 5.33 -12.52 -3.98
N THR A 89 6.32 -12.42 -3.11
CA THR A 89 6.32 -12.99 -1.76
C THR A 89 6.32 -11.84 -0.75
N THR A 90 6.04 -12.12 0.53
CA THR A 90 6.03 -11.09 1.57
C THR A 90 6.80 -11.55 2.80
N ASN A 91 7.15 -10.61 3.68
CA ASN A 91 7.64 -10.97 5.00
C ASN A 91 6.48 -11.34 5.96
N GLN A 92 6.80 -11.85 7.15
CA GLN A 92 5.82 -12.26 8.16
C GLN A 92 5.02 -11.10 8.77
N HIS A 93 5.43 -9.87 8.55
CA HIS A 93 4.77 -8.66 9.06
C HIS A 93 3.84 -8.00 8.04
N CYS A 94 3.61 -8.64 6.91
CA CYS A 94 2.62 -8.28 5.91
C CYS A 94 1.48 -9.30 5.96
N LEU A 95 0.27 -8.86 6.33
CA LEU A 95 -0.95 -9.64 6.18
C LEU A 95 -1.45 -9.45 4.75
N ASN A 96 -1.52 -10.54 4.00
CA ASN A 96 -1.96 -10.54 2.60
C ASN A 96 -3.41 -11.00 2.54
N LEU A 97 -4.28 -10.20 1.96
CA LEU A 97 -5.70 -10.47 1.83
C LEU A 97 -6.04 -10.63 0.34
N GLN A 98 -6.38 -11.84 -0.06
CA GLN A 98 -6.96 -12.10 -1.38
C GLN A 98 -8.48 -11.92 -1.25
N ILE A 99 -9.02 -10.96 -1.96
CA ILE A 99 -10.44 -10.61 -1.87
C ILE A 99 -11.26 -11.50 -2.78
N ASP A 100 -12.45 -11.88 -2.33
CA ASP A 100 -13.46 -12.54 -3.16
C ASP A 100 -14.13 -11.50 -4.06
N GLU A 101 -13.68 -11.42 -5.30
CA GLU A 101 -14.19 -10.42 -6.26
C GLU A 101 -15.63 -10.68 -6.73
N THR A 102 -16.23 -11.79 -6.34
CA THR A 102 -17.67 -12.00 -6.51
C THR A 102 -18.50 -11.21 -5.48
N ILE A 103 -17.88 -10.79 -4.38
CA ILE A 103 -18.51 -10.09 -3.26
C ILE A 103 -18.05 -8.63 -3.20
N ALA A 104 -16.73 -8.39 -3.29
CA ALA A 104 -16.15 -7.07 -3.16
C ALA A 104 -14.94 -6.87 -4.08
N LEU A 105 -14.82 -5.71 -4.69
CA LEU A 105 -13.63 -5.34 -5.48
C LEU A 105 -12.43 -5.15 -4.55
N TYR A 106 -11.27 -5.75 -4.86
CA TYR A 106 -10.05 -5.60 -4.05
C TYR A 106 -9.66 -4.12 -3.87
N ARG A 107 -9.88 -3.30 -4.90
CA ARG A 107 -9.58 -1.86 -4.85
C ARG A 107 -10.53 -1.10 -3.93
N TYR A 108 -11.80 -1.47 -3.90
CA TYR A 108 -12.77 -0.95 -2.95
C TYR A 108 -12.38 -1.29 -1.50
N VAL A 109 -12.03 -2.56 -1.26
CA VAL A 109 -11.56 -3.03 0.06
C VAL A 109 -10.28 -2.30 0.48
N TYR A 110 -9.35 -2.06 -0.43
CA TYR A 110 -8.15 -1.25 -0.17
C TYR A 110 -8.50 0.14 0.38
N TYR A 111 -9.45 0.84 -0.25
CA TYR A 111 -9.90 2.15 0.23
C TYR A 111 -10.61 2.06 1.58
N CYS A 112 -11.38 1.01 1.83
CA CYS A 112 -12.01 0.80 3.14
C CYS A 112 -10.95 0.59 4.23
N VAL A 113 -9.93 -0.24 3.99
CA VAL A 113 -8.83 -0.48 4.94
C VAL A 113 -8.03 0.80 5.16
N MET A 114 -7.76 1.57 4.11
CA MET A 114 -7.09 2.87 4.23
C MET A 114 -7.89 3.83 5.11
N ASN A 115 -9.20 3.91 4.91
CA ASN A 115 -10.10 4.75 5.70
C ASN A 115 -10.17 4.33 7.18
N SER A 116 -9.93 3.05 7.47
CA SER A 116 -9.92 2.51 8.84
C SER A 116 -8.57 2.68 9.54
N TYR A 117 -7.59 3.38 8.95
CA TYR A 117 -6.23 3.48 9.46
C TYR A 117 -6.17 3.99 10.90
N ASP A 118 -6.83 5.10 11.20
CA ASP A 118 -6.79 5.72 12.53
C ASP A 118 -7.42 4.81 13.59
N GLU A 119 -8.50 4.12 13.25
CA GLU A 119 -9.13 3.11 14.11
C GLU A 119 -8.16 1.94 14.36
N LEU A 120 -7.52 1.40 13.34
CA LEU A 120 -6.53 0.33 13.46
C LEU A 120 -5.36 0.75 14.35
N ILE A 121 -4.85 1.97 14.15
CA ILE A 121 -3.75 2.51 14.97
C ILE A 121 -4.16 2.62 16.44
N SER A 122 -5.38 3.05 16.73
CA SER A 122 -5.88 3.16 18.11
C SER A 122 -5.96 1.80 18.83
N LYS A 123 -6.08 0.70 18.07
CA LYS A 123 -6.17 -0.68 18.58
C LYS A 123 -4.81 -1.39 18.71
N LYS A 124 -3.70 -0.71 18.44
CA LYS A 124 -2.35 -1.29 18.59
C LYS A 124 -2.12 -1.79 20.01
N GLN A 125 -1.50 -2.97 20.11
CA GLN A 125 -1.26 -3.64 21.38
C GLN A 125 0.24 -3.92 21.59
N GLY A 126 0.63 -4.00 22.86
CA GLY A 126 1.98 -4.34 23.28
C GLY A 126 3.00 -3.21 23.12
N ALA A 127 4.21 -3.43 23.63
CA ALA A 127 5.29 -2.44 23.63
C ALA A 127 5.79 -2.04 22.24
N ARG A 128 5.54 -2.85 21.22
CA ARG A 128 5.92 -2.59 19.81
C ARG A 128 4.81 -1.96 18.98
N GLY A 129 3.59 -1.83 19.54
CA GLY A 129 2.45 -1.31 18.80
C GLY A 129 2.06 -2.17 17.60
N ASP A 130 2.13 -3.50 17.74
CA ASP A 130 1.78 -4.43 16.68
C ASP A 130 0.26 -4.61 16.58
N LEU A 131 -0.21 -4.83 15.36
CA LEU A 131 -1.56 -5.29 15.05
C LEU A 131 -1.53 -6.81 14.85
N ASN A 132 -2.63 -7.49 15.18
CA ASN A 132 -2.80 -8.88 14.81
C ASN A 132 -3.80 -9.03 13.65
N SER A 133 -3.76 -10.17 13.00
CA SER A 133 -4.65 -10.44 11.85
C SER A 133 -6.12 -10.41 12.21
N THR A 134 -6.49 -10.78 13.45
CA THR A 134 -7.87 -10.78 13.93
C THR A 134 -8.41 -9.36 14.00
N LEU A 135 -7.67 -8.42 14.59
CA LEU A 135 -8.06 -7.01 14.65
C LEU A 135 -8.32 -6.40 13.26
N ILE A 136 -7.50 -6.77 12.29
CA ILE A 136 -7.69 -6.30 10.91
C ILE A 136 -8.93 -6.94 10.29
N LEU A 137 -9.13 -8.24 10.46
CA LEU A 137 -10.23 -8.98 9.88
C LEU A 137 -11.59 -8.66 10.53
N ASP A 138 -11.59 -8.20 11.78
CA ASP A 138 -12.79 -7.74 12.50
C ASP A 138 -13.14 -6.27 12.18
N THR A 139 -12.35 -5.61 11.33
CA THR A 139 -12.68 -4.26 10.87
C THR A 139 -13.99 -4.27 10.10
N VAL A 140 -14.94 -3.43 10.53
CA VAL A 140 -16.25 -3.32 9.90
C VAL A 140 -16.17 -2.35 8.73
N ILE A 141 -16.61 -2.81 7.55
CA ILE A 141 -16.63 -2.02 6.33
C ILE A 141 -18.04 -1.96 5.74
N PRO A 142 -18.42 -0.85 5.07
CA PRO A 142 -19.64 -0.82 4.27
C PRO A 142 -19.48 -1.72 3.03
N LEU A 143 -20.52 -2.49 2.72
CA LEU A 143 -20.55 -3.34 1.53
C LEU A 143 -21.79 -3.00 0.68
N PRO A 144 -21.69 -2.02 -0.23
CA PRO A 144 -22.70 -1.76 -1.25
C PRO A 144 -22.63 -2.79 -2.38
N ALA A 145 -23.59 -2.73 -3.31
CA ALA A 145 -23.54 -3.57 -4.51
C ALA A 145 -22.27 -3.30 -5.35
N LEU A 146 -21.79 -4.30 -6.08
CA LEU A 146 -20.55 -4.18 -6.89
C LEU A 146 -20.56 -2.97 -7.83
N LYS A 147 -21.72 -2.64 -8.41
CA LYS A 147 -21.88 -1.45 -9.28
C LYS A 147 -21.54 -0.15 -8.54
N ASP A 148 -21.97 -0.04 -7.28
CA ASP A 148 -21.72 1.15 -6.47
C ASP A 148 -20.26 1.17 -5.99
N GLN A 149 -19.70 -0.01 -5.67
CA GLN A 149 -18.26 -0.13 -5.38
C GLN A 149 -17.42 0.38 -6.55
N MET A 150 -17.72 -0.03 -7.80
CA MET A 150 -17.02 0.45 -9.00
C MET A 150 -17.11 1.98 -9.11
N ARG A 151 -18.30 2.55 -8.93
CA ARG A 151 -18.47 4.01 -8.98
C ARG A 151 -17.64 4.73 -7.92
N ILE A 152 -17.59 4.21 -6.70
CA ILE A 152 -16.80 4.77 -5.60
C ILE A 152 -15.31 4.70 -5.94
N VAL A 153 -14.84 3.54 -6.43
CA VAL A 153 -13.45 3.34 -6.85
C VAL A 153 -13.06 4.33 -7.95
N ASP A 154 -13.88 4.49 -8.98
CA ASP A 154 -13.63 5.44 -10.08
C ASP A 154 -13.46 6.88 -9.58
N ILE A 155 -14.26 7.28 -8.61
CA ILE A 155 -14.16 8.63 -8.01
C ILE A 155 -12.86 8.76 -7.21
N LEU A 156 -12.57 7.80 -6.33
CA LEU A 156 -11.39 7.83 -5.48
C LEU A 156 -10.09 7.74 -6.30
N ASP A 157 -10.06 6.93 -7.35
CA ASP A 157 -8.92 6.82 -8.27
C ASP A 157 -8.65 8.12 -9.04
N ARG A 158 -9.70 8.89 -9.36
CA ARG A 158 -9.53 10.22 -9.96
C ARG A 158 -8.90 11.20 -8.97
N PHE A 159 -9.35 11.19 -7.72
CA PHE A 159 -8.75 12.04 -6.68
C PHE A 159 -7.31 11.64 -6.39
N ASP A 160 -7.02 10.35 -6.28
CA ASP A 160 -5.66 9.85 -6.05
C ASP A 160 -4.71 10.31 -7.15
N ARG A 161 -5.10 10.17 -8.43
CA ARG A 161 -4.32 10.66 -9.56
C ARG A 161 -4.14 12.19 -9.52
N LEU A 162 -5.20 12.93 -9.22
CA LEU A 162 -5.12 14.40 -9.15
C LEU A 162 -4.14 14.87 -8.05
N CYS A 163 -4.10 14.15 -6.93
CA CYS A 163 -3.23 14.50 -5.80
C CYS A 163 -1.78 14.04 -5.97
N ASN A 164 -1.56 12.91 -6.66
CA ASN A 164 -0.26 12.22 -6.66
C ASN A 164 0.42 12.17 -8.04
N ASP A 165 -0.27 12.55 -9.12
CA ASP A 165 0.36 12.60 -10.45
C ASP A 165 1.33 13.80 -10.54
N LEU A 166 2.62 13.49 -10.57
CA LEU A 166 3.68 14.49 -10.66
C LEU A 166 3.71 15.24 -12.01
N SER A 167 3.08 14.69 -13.05
CA SER A 167 3.12 15.26 -14.41
C SER A 167 1.91 16.13 -14.73
N SER A 168 0.75 15.82 -14.17
CA SER A 168 -0.53 16.48 -14.51
C SER A 168 -1.41 16.83 -13.30
N GLY A 169 -1.01 16.41 -12.09
CA GLY A 169 -1.76 16.60 -10.86
C GLY A 169 -1.43 17.91 -10.13
N LEU A 170 -1.99 18.06 -8.93
CA LEU A 170 -1.70 19.19 -8.04
C LEU A 170 -0.20 19.45 -7.79
N PRO A 171 0.68 18.44 -7.64
CA PRO A 171 2.11 18.68 -7.49
C PRO A 171 2.71 19.42 -8.69
N ALA A 172 2.36 19.06 -9.92
CA ALA A 172 2.84 19.72 -11.12
C ALA A 172 2.33 21.18 -11.20
N GLU A 173 1.09 21.43 -10.82
CA GLU A 173 0.55 22.79 -10.75
C GLU A 173 1.27 23.63 -9.69
N MET A 174 1.50 23.08 -8.50
CA MET A 174 2.24 23.78 -7.44
C MET A 174 3.67 24.16 -7.89
N GLU A 175 4.37 23.25 -8.55
CA GLU A 175 5.70 23.53 -9.10
C GLU A 175 5.68 24.62 -10.16
N ALA A 176 4.71 24.59 -11.06
CA ALA A 176 4.53 25.64 -12.08
C ALA A 176 4.25 27.02 -11.45
N ARG A 177 3.40 27.07 -10.41
CA ARG A 177 3.12 28.30 -9.65
C ARG A 177 4.34 28.82 -8.90
N GLN A 178 5.14 27.93 -8.32
CA GLN A 178 6.37 28.30 -7.65
C GLN A 178 7.36 28.93 -8.63
N LYS A 179 7.58 28.32 -9.81
CA LYS A 179 8.44 28.88 -10.86
C LYS A 179 7.94 30.25 -11.36
N GLN A 180 6.62 30.40 -11.49
CA GLN A 180 6.00 31.66 -11.87
C GLN A 180 6.25 32.75 -10.81
N TYR A 181 6.09 32.41 -9.53
CA TYR A 181 6.38 33.31 -8.41
C TYR A 181 7.86 33.75 -8.41
N GLU A 182 8.79 32.83 -8.53
CA GLU A 182 10.23 33.11 -8.55
C GLU A 182 10.59 34.04 -9.71
N TYR A 183 10.06 33.78 -10.91
CA TYR A 183 10.28 34.64 -12.07
C TYR A 183 9.80 36.08 -11.84
N TYR A 184 8.59 36.27 -11.34
CA TYR A 184 8.08 37.62 -11.08
C TYR A 184 8.76 38.30 -9.91
N ARG A 185 9.07 37.58 -8.85
CA ARG A 185 9.86 38.10 -7.72
C ARG A 185 11.19 38.66 -8.21
N ASP A 186 11.93 37.88 -8.97
CA ASP A 186 13.25 38.29 -9.46
C ASP A 186 13.14 39.48 -10.43
N LYS A 187 12.12 39.49 -11.29
CA LYS A 187 11.86 40.61 -12.18
C LYS A 187 11.48 41.89 -11.45
N LEU A 188 10.75 41.80 -10.34
CA LEU A 188 10.34 42.97 -9.55
C LEU A 188 11.46 43.51 -8.65
N LEU A 189 12.34 42.63 -8.20
CA LEU A 189 13.42 43.01 -7.28
C LEU A 189 14.74 43.36 -7.99
N THR A 190 14.91 43.02 -9.29
CA THR A 190 16.08 43.33 -10.10
C THR A 190 15.75 44.47 -11.06
N PHE A 191 15.53 45.69 -10.54
CA PHE A 191 15.41 46.90 -11.39
C PHE A 191 16.74 47.65 -11.48
N LYS A 192 17.05 48.16 -12.66
CA LYS A 192 18.21 49.03 -12.85
C LYS A 192 17.82 50.46 -12.44
N GLU A 193 18.65 51.08 -11.60
CA GLU A 193 18.56 52.51 -11.33
C GLU A 193 18.59 53.26 -12.66
N LYS A 194 17.61 54.15 -12.87
CA LYS A 194 17.68 55.09 -14.02
C LYS A 194 18.75 56.11 -13.66
N VAL A 195 19.90 56.07 -14.37
CA VAL A 195 20.90 57.12 -14.39
C VAL A 195 20.33 58.31 -15.14
#